data_2783614d92b62b3e33731defa6037050
#
_entry.id   2783614d92b62b3e33731defa6037050
#
_cell.length_a   1.000
_cell.length_b   1.000
_cell.length_c   1.000
_cell.angle_alpha   90.00
_cell.angle_beta   90.00
_cell.angle_gamma   90.00
#
_symmetry.space_group_name_H-M   'P 1'
#
loop_
_entity.id
_entity.type
_entity.pdbx_description
1 polymer ?
#
loop_
_entity_poly.entity_id
_entity_poly.type
_entity_poly.pdbx_seq_one_letter_code
_entity_poly.pdbx_strand_id
1 'polypeptide(L)'
;MFSYIDVVAGAQFGSESKGRVAGDLVRYRSRQAHWGADTNSSSHPVISVRVGGPNAGHVVVGRGGQHFAMRQVPVGFIEDDAILYIAAGSEVDFDVLDSEVRMLHEAGYDIMSRLYLDPQATVLTPDHIVQELNSDIVERLGSTAKGIG
;
A
#
# COMPACT_ATOMS: atom_id res chain seq x y z
N MET A 1 4.92 26.99 -5.37
CA MET A 1 5.20 25.55 -5.22
C MET A 1 3.86 24.80 -5.34
N PHE A 2 3.73 23.87 -6.29
CA PHE A 2 2.49 23.13 -6.49
C PHE A 2 2.60 21.80 -5.76
N SER A 3 1.69 21.53 -4.84
CA SER A 3 1.50 20.20 -4.26
C SER A 3 0.46 19.45 -5.09
N TYR A 4 0.72 18.21 -5.42
CA TYR A 4 -0.19 17.36 -6.20
C TYR A 4 -0.70 16.22 -5.32
N ILE A 5 -1.95 15.86 -5.51
CA ILE A 5 -2.54 14.65 -4.94
C ILE A 5 -3.08 13.85 -6.11
N ASP A 6 -2.52 12.66 -6.30
CA ASP A 6 -3.00 11.69 -7.27
C ASP A 6 -3.81 10.61 -6.52
N VAL A 7 -5.04 10.38 -6.93
CA VAL A 7 -5.92 9.37 -6.32
C VAL A 7 -6.18 8.25 -7.32
N VAL A 8 -5.83 7.01 -6.95
CA VAL A 8 -6.11 5.81 -7.76
C VAL A 8 -7.23 5.03 -7.09
N ALA A 9 -8.42 5.12 -7.64
CA ALA A 9 -9.61 4.42 -7.16
C ALA A 9 -10.12 3.42 -8.21
N GLY A 10 -10.71 2.31 -7.75
CA GLY A 10 -11.40 1.37 -8.62
C GLY A 10 -12.80 1.84 -8.93
N ALA A 11 -13.26 1.64 -10.18
CA ALA A 11 -14.61 1.92 -10.62
C ALA A 11 -15.46 0.65 -10.76
N GLN A 12 -14.85 -0.54 -10.67
CA GLN A 12 -15.50 -1.84 -10.80
C GLN A 12 -14.91 -2.85 -9.82
N PHE A 13 -15.57 -3.99 -9.67
CA PHE A 13 -15.02 -5.11 -8.92
C PHE A 13 -13.96 -5.84 -9.76
N GLY A 14 -12.78 -6.07 -9.17
CA GLY A 14 -11.76 -6.94 -9.73
C GLY A 14 -10.42 -6.28 -10.00
N SER A 15 -9.66 -6.92 -10.89
CA SER A 15 -8.25 -6.60 -11.17
C SER A 15 -8.18 -5.45 -12.19
N GLU A 16 -8.15 -4.21 -11.70
CA GLU A 16 -8.15 -2.99 -12.53
C GLU A 16 -6.74 -2.39 -12.71
N SER A 17 -5.70 -3.15 -12.39
CA SER A 17 -4.30 -2.69 -12.44
C SER A 17 -3.98 -1.47 -11.56
N LYS A 18 -4.74 -1.22 -10.49
CA LYS A 18 -4.53 -0.09 -9.58
C LYS A 18 -3.10 -0.01 -9.04
N GLY A 19 -2.53 -1.15 -8.65
CA GLY A 19 -1.16 -1.22 -8.16
C GLY A 19 -0.12 -0.77 -9.18
N ARG A 20 -0.29 -1.17 -10.44
CA ARG A 20 0.57 -0.74 -11.54
C ARG A 20 0.46 0.76 -11.79
N VAL A 21 -0.75 1.28 -11.90
CA VAL A 21 -0.99 2.72 -12.12
C VAL A 21 -0.40 3.54 -10.98
N ALA A 22 -0.67 3.14 -9.72
CA ALA A 22 -0.11 3.84 -8.56
C ALA A 22 1.43 3.78 -8.54
N GLY A 23 2.04 2.63 -8.87
CA GLY A 23 3.49 2.50 -8.99
C GLY A 23 4.08 3.40 -10.07
N ASP A 24 3.44 3.46 -11.25
CA ASP A 24 3.90 4.33 -12.35
C ASP A 24 3.78 5.83 -11.98
N LEU A 25 2.73 6.21 -11.25
CA LEU A 25 2.58 7.57 -10.72
C LEU A 25 3.68 7.92 -9.71
N VAL A 26 4.00 7.02 -8.79
CA VAL A 26 5.10 7.23 -7.82
C VAL A 26 6.42 7.45 -8.56
N ARG A 27 6.76 6.59 -9.53
CA ARG A 27 7.97 6.75 -10.35
C ARG A 27 8.01 8.10 -11.08
N TYR A 28 6.89 8.47 -11.66
CA TYR A 28 6.78 9.74 -12.36
C TYR A 28 7.01 10.94 -11.42
N ARG A 29 6.39 10.92 -10.24
CA ARG A 29 6.52 11.99 -9.24
C ARG A 29 7.91 12.06 -8.63
N SER A 30 8.53 10.92 -8.29
CA SER A 30 9.91 10.89 -7.81
C SER A 30 10.88 11.49 -8.84
N ARG A 31 10.74 11.13 -10.11
CA ARG A 31 11.57 11.74 -11.17
C ARG A 31 11.35 13.24 -11.31
N GLN A 32 10.10 13.72 -11.20
CA GLN A 32 9.82 15.16 -11.24
C GLN A 32 10.44 15.90 -10.05
N ALA A 33 10.39 15.32 -8.85
CA ALA A 33 10.99 15.89 -7.66
C ALA A 33 12.51 16.06 -7.81
N HIS A 34 13.18 15.11 -8.47
CA HIS A 34 14.61 15.18 -8.75
C HIS A 34 14.98 16.11 -9.92
N TRP A 35 14.12 16.20 -10.95
CA TRP A 35 14.44 17.00 -12.15
C TRP A 35 14.27 18.51 -11.92
N GLY A 36 13.37 18.92 -11.04
CA GLY A 36 13.11 20.33 -10.71
C GLY A 36 13.95 20.88 -9.56
N ALA A 37 14.80 20.07 -8.95
CA ALA A 37 15.66 20.51 -7.85
C ALA A 37 16.84 21.32 -8.41
N ASP A 38 16.62 22.64 -8.57
CA ASP A 38 17.73 23.58 -8.41
C ASP A 38 18.41 23.28 -7.07
N THR A 39 19.75 23.34 -7.03
CA THR A 39 20.60 22.95 -5.90
C THR A 39 20.26 23.62 -4.55
N ASN A 40 19.25 24.48 -4.50
CA ASN A 40 18.73 25.17 -3.32
C ASN A 40 17.23 24.87 -3.03
N SER A 41 16.56 23.98 -3.78
CA SER A 41 15.17 23.62 -3.55
C SER A 41 15.11 22.31 -2.75
N SER A 42 14.54 22.32 -1.56
CA SER A 42 14.20 21.11 -0.82
C SER A 42 13.27 20.26 -1.70
N SER A 43 13.75 19.13 -2.18
CA SER A 43 12.92 18.14 -2.85
C SER A 43 11.86 17.66 -1.86
N HIS A 44 10.59 17.79 -2.21
CA HIS A 44 9.53 17.23 -1.37
C HIS A 44 9.43 15.73 -1.64
N PRO A 45 9.44 14.91 -0.59
CA PRO A 45 9.31 13.47 -0.75
C PRO A 45 7.93 13.13 -1.33
N VAL A 46 7.89 12.12 -2.18
CA VAL A 46 6.62 11.49 -2.59
C VAL A 46 6.09 10.67 -1.43
N ILE A 47 4.83 10.85 -1.10
CA ILE A 47 4.16 10.02 -0.09
C ILE A 47 3.22 9.06 -0.80
N SER A 48 3.49 7.77 -0.69
CA SER A 48 2.61 6.72 -1.20
C SER A 48 1.68 6.25 -0.08
N VAL A 49 0.41 6.57 -0.24
CA VAL A 49 -0.61 6.28 0.77
C VAL A 49 -1.44 5.08 0.36
N ARG A 50 -1.69 4.16 1.29
CA ARG A 50 -2.63 3.07 1.13
C ARG A 50 -3.78 3.20 2.12
N VAL A 51 -5.00 2.95 1.61
CA VAL A 51 -6.22 2.77 2.41
C VAL A 51 -6.87 1.46 1.98
N GLY A 52 -7.28 0.64 2.94
CA GLY A 52 -7.98 -0.62 2.72
C GLY A 52 -7.35 -1.80 3.44
N GLY A 53 -8.03 -2.94 3.38
CA GLY A 53 -7.65 -4.14 4.10
C GLY A 53 -6.72 -5.10 3.33
N PRO A 54 -6.25 -6.16 3.99
CA PRO A 54 -5.35 -7.15 3.40
C PRO A 54 -6.03 -8.12 2.42
N ASN A 55 -7.34 -8.00 2.22
CA ASN A 55 -8.09 -8.72 1.20
C ASN A 55 -7.90 -8.16 -0.21
N ALA A 56 -7.47 -6.90 -0.34
CA ALA A 56 -7.27 -6.22 -1.62
C ALA A 56 -5.79 -6.27 -2.03
N GLY A 57 -5.45 -7.14 -2.97
CA GLY A 57 -4.10 -7.27 -3.51
C GLY A 57 -3.78 -6.29 -4.64
N HIS A 58 -2.53 -5.86 -4.71
CA HIS A 58 -1.99 -5.02 -5.79
C HIS A 58 -0.70 -5.62 -6.31
N VAL A 59 -0.59 -5.73 -7.63
CA VAL A 59 0.66 -6.15 -8.26
C VAL A 59 1.40 -4.92 -8.76
N VAL A 60 2.69 -4.84 -8.43
CA VAL A 60 3.59 -3.80 -8.92
C VAL A 60 4.88 -4.44 -9.43
N VAL A 61 5.49 -3.80 -10.42
CA VAL A 61 6.78 -4.23 -10.96
C VAL A 61 7.89 -3.44 -10.25
N GLY A 62 8.76 -4.13 -9.56
CA GLY A 62 9.92 -3.55 -8.88
C GLY A 62 11.15 -3.43 -9.76
N ARG A 63 12.31 -3.30 -9.12
CA ARG A 63 13.60 -3.24 -9.80
C ARG A 63 13.88 -4.54 -10.54
N GLY A 64 14.57 -4.45 -11.67
CA GLY A 64 14.90 -5.63 -12.47
C GLY A 64 13.71 -6.35 -13.09
N GLY A 65 12.50 -5.77 -13.06
CA GLY A 65 11.31 -6.38 -13.63
C GLY A 65 10.61 -7.40 -12.74
N GLN A 66 11.03 -7.55 -11.48
CA GLN A 66 10.39 -8.47 -10.53
C GLN A 66 8.98 -7.99 -10.18
N HIS A 67 8.03 -8.94 -10.15
CA HIS A 67 6.64 -8.68 -9.77
C HIS A 67 6.43 -8.94 -8.28
N PHE A 68 5.81 -7.97 -7.61
CA PHE A 68 5.45 -8.06 -6.20
C PHE A 68 3.93 -7.97 -6.05
N ALA A 69 3.34 -8.96 -5.39
CA ALA A 69 1.94 -8.97 -5.03
C ALA A 69 1.79 -8.46 -3.59
N MET A 70 1.37 -7.21 -3.44
CA MET A 70 1.27 -6.53 -2.15
C MET A 70 -0.17 -6.44 -1.69
N ARG A 71 -0.41 -6.59 -0.40
CA ARG A 71 -1.72 -6.46 0.24
C ARG A 71 -1.79 -5.29 1.22
N GLN A 72 -0.67 -4.96 1.87
CA GLN A 72 -0.62 -3.93 2.91
C GLN A 72 0.45 -2.86 2.68
N VAL A 73 1.67 -3.24 2.34
CA VAL A 73 2.72 -2.25 2.08
C VAL A 73 2.34 -1.40 0.85
N PRO A 74 2.35 -0.05 0.96
CA PRO A 74 2.09 0.82 -0.17
C PRO A 74 3.04 0.55 -1.34
N VAL A 75 2.52 0.53 -2.57
CA VAL A 75 3.30 0.19 -3.79
C VAL A 75 4.45 1.17 -4.08
N GLY A 76 4.46 2.32 -3.42
CA GLY A 76 5.56 3.28 -3.52
C GLY A 76 6.91 2.78 -2.99
N PHE A 77 6.96 1.59 -2.39
CA PHE A 77 8.23 0.99 -1.96
C PHE A 77 9.25 0.83 -3.09
N ILE A 78 8.80 0.83 -4.34
CA ILE A 78 9.63 0.71 -5.54
C ILE A 78 10.59 1.89 -5.76
N GLU A 79 10.33 3.04 -5.15
CA GLU A 79 11.21 4.23 -5.13
C GLU A 79 11.77 4.44 -3.72
N ASP A 80 13.08 4.62 -3.59
CA ASP A 80 13.75 4.64 -2.29
C ASP A 80 13.49 5.91 -1.49
N ASP A 81 13.16 7.00 -2.15
CA ASP A 81 12.86 8.31 -1.56
C ASP A 81 11.38 8.48 -1.18
N ALA A 82 10.51 7.52 -1.55
CA ALA A 82 9.11 7.60 -1.23
C ALA A 82 8.84 7.22 0.24
N ILE A 83 8.09 8.05 0.93
CA ILE A 83 7.51 7.73 2.23
C ILE A 83 6.31 6.80 2.01
N LEU A 84 6.20 5.75 2.83
CA LEU A 84 5.14 4.77 2.77
C LEU A 84 4.19 4.99 3.96
N TYR A 85 2.91 5.19 3.69
CA TYR A 85 1.93 5.51 4.72
C TYR A 85 0.70 4.63 4.61
N ILE A 86 0.44 3.85 5.65
CA ILE A 86 -0.82 3.12 5.83
C ILE A 86 -1.74 4.04 6.63
N ALA A 87 -2.79 4.54 5.99
CA ALA A 87 -3.60 5.62 6.53
C ALA A 87 -4.73 5.12 7.45
N ALA A 88 -5.33 6.08 8.18
CA ALA A 88 -6.59 5.87 8.89
C ALA A 88 -7.66 5.27 7.97
N GLY A 89 -8.48 4.37 8.51
CA GLY A 89 -9.48 3.60 7.75
C GLY A 89 -8.90 2.40 6.99
N SER A 90 -7.62 2.08 7.21
CA SER A 90 -7.05 0.80 6.80
C SER A 90 -7.27 -0.26 7.87
N GLU A 91 -7.42 -1.51 7.44
CA GLU A 91 -7.38 -2.68 8.32
C GLU A 91 -6.03 -3.37 8.15
N VAL A 92 -5.33 -3.56 9.26
CA VAL A 92 -3.96 -4.07 9.29
C VAL A 92 -3.89 -5.44 9.93
N ASP A 93 -3.44 -6.42 9.16
CA ASP A 93 -3.04 -7.74 9.62
C ASP A 93 -1.52 -7.75 9.76
N PHE A 94 -1.01 -7.80 10.99
CA PHE A 94 0.42 -7.70 11.26
C PHE A 94 1.21 -8.89 10.71
N ASP A 95 0.62 -10.08 10.61
CA ASP A 95 1.32 -11.25 10.03
C ASP A 95 1.54 -11.04 8.54
N VAL A 96 0.54 -10.48 7.85
CA VAL A 96 0.65 -10.11 6.44
C VAL A 96 1.68 -8.99 6.25
N LEU A 97 1.61 -7.94 7.08
CA LEU A 97 2.51 -6.80 6.99
C LEU A 97 3.97 -7.21 7.23
N ASP A 98 4.23 -8.01 8.28
CA ASP A 98 5.58 -8.52 8.60
C ASP A 98 6.13 -9.39 7.44
N SER A 99 5.31 -10.28 6.91
CA SER A 99 5.73 -11.13 5.78
C SER A 99 6.07 -10.32 4.53
N GLU A 100 5.32 -9.26 4.23
CA GLU A 100 5.60 -8.36 3.11
C GLU A 100 6.87 -7.55 3.33
N VAL A 101 7.07 -7.02 4.54
CA VAL A 101 8.29 -6.26 4.91
C VAL A 101 9.53 -7.14 4.77
N ARG A 102 9.49 -8.40 5.27
CA ARG A 102 10.60 -9.35 5.14
C ARG A 102 10.89 -9.69 3.69
N MET A 103 9.87 -10.02 2.90
CA MET A 103 10.01 -10.30 1.46
C MET A 103 10.67 -9.14 0.72
N LEU A 104 10.26 -7.91 1.02
CA LEU A 104 10.82 -6.71 0.39
C LEU A 104 12.26 -6.45 0.86
N HIS A 105 12.56 -6.69 2.13
CA HIS A 105 13.93 -6.58 2.66
C HIS A 105 14.87 -7.58 1.98
N GLU A 106 14.44 -8.83 1.81
CA GLU A 106 15.20 -9.87 1.09
C GLU A 106 15.41 -9.49 -0.38
N ALA A 107 14.47 -8.76 -0.98
CA ALA A 107 14.60 -8.21 -2.33
C ALA A 107 15.43 -6.91 -2.42
N GLY A 108 16.01 -6.46 -1.29
CA GLY A 108 16.91 -5.30 -1.22
C GLY A 108 16.22 -3.94 -1.10
N TYR A 109 14.97 -3.91 -0.61
CA TYR A 109 14.27 -2.66 -0.31
C TYR A 109 14.34 -2.33 1.19
N ASP A 110 14.71 -1.10 1.53
CA ASP A 110 14.59 -0.59 2.88
C ASP A 110 13.16 -0.06 3.10
N ILE A 111 12.38 -0.79 3.89
CA ILE A 111 11.00 -0.47 4.17
C ILE A 111 10.84 0.18 5.54
N MET A 112 11.50 -0.38 6.54
CA MET A 112 11.26 -0.02 7.95
C MET A 112 11.62 1.42 8.29
N SER A 113 12.61 2.01 7.62
CA SER A 113 13.04 3.40 7.86
C SER A 113 12.02 4.45 7.38
N ARG A 114 11.05 4.05 6.54
CA ARG A 114 10.14 4.97 5.83
C ARG A 114 8.68 4.49 5.78
N LEU A 115 8.34 3.42 6.50
CA LEU A 115 6.97 2.94 6.64
C LEU A 115 6.34 3.54 7.90
N TYR A 116 5.22 4.21 7.70
CA TYR A 116 4.42 4.81 8.77
C TYR A 116 3.03 4.19 8.78
N LEU A 117 2.56 3.90 9.99
CA LEU A 117 1.21 3.41 10.24
C LEU A 117 0.43 4.45 11.03
N ASP A 118 -0.74 4.82 10.52
CA ASP A 118 -1.63 5.74 11.22
C ASP A 118 -2.14 5.08 12.52
N PRO A 119 -2.10 5.77 13.66
CA PRO A 119 -2.61 5.22 14.93
C PRO A 119 -4.13 4.96 14.92
N GLN A 120 -4.86 5.48 13.94
CA GLN A 120 -6.30 5.23 13.74
C GLN A 120 -6.57 4.08 12.73
N ALA A 121 -5.55 3.40 12.22
CA ALA A 121 -5.74 2.19 11.45
C ALA A 121 -6.22 1.06 12.38
N THR A 122 -7.16 0.26 11.90
CA THR A 122 -7.72 -0.87 12.66
C THR A 122 -6.77 -2.06 12.60
N VAL A 123 -6.37 -2.59 13.75
CA VAL A 123 -5.60 -3.83 13.81
C VAL A 123 -6.55 -5.02 13.76
N LEU A 124 -6.36 -5.89 12.79
CA LEU A 124 -7.11 -7.15 12.70
C LEU A 124 -6.59 -8.14 13.75
N THR A 125 -7.53 -8.76 14.43
CA THR A 125 -7.26 -9.80 15.42
C THR A 125 -7.98 -11.09 15.03
N PRO A 126 -7.58 -12.25 15.57
CA PRO A 126 -8.31 -13.51 15.35
C PRO A 126 -9.79 -13.41 15.70
N ASP A 127 -10.17 -12.59 16.69
CA ASP A 127 -11.57 -12.41 17.09
C ASP A 127 -12.41 -11.77 15.97
N HIS A 128 -11.86 -10.85 15.19
CA HIS A 128 -12.56 -10.26 14.04
C HIS A 128 -12.86 -11.33 12.98
N ILE A 129 -11.93 -12.25 12.74
CA ILE A 129 -12.13 -13.38 11.82
C ILE A 129 -13.23 -14.31 12.33
N VAL A 130 -13.20 -14.64 13.64
CA VAL A 130 -14.23 -15.48 14.27
C VAL A 130 -15.60 -14.82 14.21
N GLN A 131 -15.69 -13.51 14.46
CA GLN A 131 -16.94 -12.76 14.36
C GLN A 131 -17.50 -12.79 12.94
N GLU A 132 -16.67 -12.57 11.93
CA GLU A 132 -17.07 -12.62 10.53
C GLU A 132 -17.56 -14.01 10.12
N LEU A 133 -16.85 -15.07 10.52
CA LEU A 133 -17.24 -16.47 10.24
C LEU A 133 -18.55 -16.87 10.91
N ASN A 134 -18.84 -16.32 12.08
CA ASN A 134 -20.09 -16.57 12.81
C ASN A 134 -21.25 -15.69 12.33
N SER A 135 -20.99 -14.73 11.47
CA SER A 135 -22.02 -13.90 10.85
C SER A 135 -22.52 -14.53 9.54
N ASP A 136 -23.67 -14.09 9.06
CA ASP A 136 -24.19 -14.50 7.76
C ASP A 136 -23.56 -13.73 6.57
N ILE A 137 -22.60 -12.85 6.85
CA ILE A 137 -21.94 -11.98 5.85
C ILE A 137 -21.17 -12.81 4.83
N VAL A 138 -20.51 -13.88 5.27
CA VAL A 138 -19.73 -14.77 4.37
C VAL A 138 -20.64 -15.39 3.32
N GLU A 139 -21.82 -15.92 3.75
CA GLU A 139 -22.75 -16.58 2.84
C GLU A 139 -23.55 -15.58 1.99
N ARG A 140 -23.98 -14.47 2.58
CA ARG A 140 -24.85 -13.49 1.90
C ARG A 140 -24.12 -12.53 0.97
N LEU A 141 -22.90 -12.14 1.33
CA LEU A 141 -22.15 -11.12 0.60
C LEU A 141 -20.88 -11.68 -0.06
N GLY A 142 -20.53 -12.93 0.17
CA GLY A 142 -19.31 -13.53 -0.38
C GLY A 142 -18.05 -12.93 0.24
N SER A 143 -18.09 -12.59 1.54
CA SER A 143 -16.91 -12.06 2.22
C SER A 143 -15.75 -13.05 2.20
N THR A 144 -14.53 -12.51 2.24
CA THR A 144 -13.28 -13.29 2.18
C THR A 144 -12.90 -13.95 3.50
N ALA A 145 -13.69 -13.77 4.56
CA ALA A 145 -13.44 -14.26 5.93
C ALA A 145 -12.04 -13.86 6.45
N LYS A 146 -11.69 -12.59 6.29
CA LYS A 146 -10.42 -12.00 6.75
C LYS A 146 -10.58 -11.05 7.93
N GLY A 147 -11.76 -11.00 8.53
CA GLY A 147 -12.07 -10.10 9.64
C GLY A 147 -12.35 -8.66 9.21
N ILE A 148 -12.81 -8.47 7.96
CA ILE A 148 -13.03 -7.15 7.33
C ILE A 148 -14.51 -6.94 6.96
N GLY A 149 -15.34 -7.96 7.14
CA GLY A 149 -16.78 -7.95 6.83
C GLY A 149 -17.63 -7.23 7.85
#